data_11c25d2b1d2cff412183eb30a1b9aec4
#
_entry.id   11c25d2b1d2cff412183eb30a1b9aec4
#
_cell.length_a   1.000
_cell.length_b   1.000
_cell.length_c   1.000
_cell.angle_alpha   90.00
_cell.angle_beta   90.00
_cell.angle_gamma   90.00
#
_symmetry.space_group_name_H-M   'P 1'
#
loop_
_entity.id
_entity.type
_entity.pdbx_description
1 polymer ?
#
loop_
_entity_poly.entity_id
_entity_poly.type
_entity_poly.pdbx_seq_one_letter_code
_entity_poly.pdbx_strand_id
1 'polypeptide(L)'
;MSPRHAAGPAPGERAAVVTGLGLTTSLGGDVPSTWRALLDGGCGVERVDFGEPAGPAQVYLAAPAAVDPGTVLSSAKAAHCDRSAQFALVAAREAVRDAGFPDPSALAGDGSRVAVVVGVGLGGLTSVLEQDHRLRTQGAGRVSPRTIPVMLPNHAAAEVGLMVGAKAGVHAPVSACAAGAEALAQALGMIRDGRADIVVAGGTEAALHPLVLAGFARLRALSRRHDDPKGASRPFDADRDGFVMGEGAGMLVVESAAHAAARGARVHGRLTGAGITNDSHHVAQPAPGGPGCAAAVDAALRDAGLVPEQIQHVNAHATATPLGDLGEAQALHSVFAKGVDDVTVSATKGAFGHTLGAAGAIEAVLTVLALRDRTAPPACSLERVDPAIGLNVVGRDPAALPCGPLAAVSTSMGFGGHNVALAFADAS
;
A
#
# COMPACT_ATOMS: atom_id res chain seq x y z
N MET A 1 -20.00 37.72 -23.90
CA MET A 1 -19.36 36.60 -24.60
C MET A 1 -19.15 35.47 -23.60
N SER A 2 -19.99 34.44 -23.62
CA SER A 2 -19.80 33.26 -22.77
C SER A 2 -18.50 32.55 -23.17
N PRO A 3 -17.64 32.11 -22.22
CA PRO A 3 -16.49 31.31 -22.54
C PRO A 3 -16.97 29.98 -23.17
N ARG A 4 -16.54 29.71 -24.38
CA ARG A 4 -16.75 28.40 -25.02
C ARG A 4 -16.10 27.37 -24.12
N HIS A 5 -16.87 26.44 -23.57
CA HIS A 5 -16.34 25.21 -22.99
C HIS A 5 -15.51 24.53 -24.09
N ALA A 6 -14.19 24.51 -23.95
CA ALA A 6 -13.35 23.69 -24.75
C ALA A 6 -13.83 22.23 -24.57
N ALA A 7 -14.01 21.52 -25.67
CA ALA A 7 -14.32 20.10 -25.61
C ALA A 7 -13.30 19.42 -24.72
N GLY A 8 -13.75 18.68 -23.70
CA GLY A 8 -12.85 17.94 -22.83
C GLY A 8 -12.03 16.94 -23.65
N PRO A 9 -10.80 16.57 -23.18
CA PRO A 9 -9.94 15.62 -23.87
C PRO A 9 -10.66 14.30 -24.12
N ALA A 10 -10.26 13.62 -25.20
CA ALA A 10 -10.82 12.32 -25.60
C ALA A 10 -10.64 11.26 -24.48
N PRO A 11 -11.49 10.24 -24.39
CA PRO A 11 -11.40 9.23 -23.33
C PRO A 11 -10.01 8.59 -23.15
N GLY A 12 -9.24 8.37 -24.23
CA GLY A 12 -7.88 7.86 -24.18
C GLY A 12 -6.84 8.84 -23.61
N GLU A 13 -7.06 10.14 -23.72
CA GLU A 13 -6.16 11.18 -23.21
C GLU A 13 -6.23 11.30 -21.68
N ARG A 14 -7.29 10.78 -21.05
CA ARG A 14 -7.48 10.72 -19.60
C ARG A 14 -7.16 9.35 -19.00
N ALA A 15 -6.51 8.45 -19.75
CA ALA A 15 -5.97 7.23 -19.18
C ALA A 15 -4.96 7.60 -18.08
N ALA A 16 -4.99 6.85 -16.99
CA ALA A 16 -4.08 7.09 -15.86
C ALA A 16 -2.79 6.29 -16.06
N VAL A 17 -1.67 6.98 -16.10
CA VAL A 17 -0.33 6.40 -16.22
C VAL A 17 0.48 6.65 -14.95
N VAL A 18 1.33 5.70 -14.59
CA VAL A 18 2.23 5.80 -13.44
C VAL A 18 3.58 6.29 -13.94
N THR A 19 4.00 7.45 -13.48
CA THR A 19 5.25 8.09 -13.92
C THR A 19 6.30 8.14 -12.83
N GLY A 20 5.93 7.91 -11.56
CA GLY A 20 6.88 7.88 -10.46
C GLY A 20 6.47 6.92 -9.37
N LEU A 21 7.48 6.31 -8.75
CA LEU A 21 7.37 5.31 -7.70
C LEU A 21 8.22 5.71 -6.49
N GLY A 22 7.73 5.46 -5.28
CA GLY A 22 8.48 5.68 -4.04
C GLY A 22 8.09 4.68 -2.97
N LEU A 23 9.07 4.16 -2.24
CA LEU A 23 8.90 3.18 -1.17
C LEU A 23 9.73 3.52 0.06
N THR A 24 9.19 3.16 1.21
CA THR A 24 9.94 2.97 2.45
C THR A 24 9.38 1.73 3.13
N THR A 25 10.20 0.70 3.32
CA THR A 25 9.81 -0.59 3.87
C THR A 25 10.88 -1.12 4.83
N SER A 26 10.63 -2.25 5.46
CA SER A 26 11.64 -2.96 6.25
C SER A 26 12.77 -3.60 5.40
N LEU A 27 12.62 -3.65 4.07
CA LEU A 27 13.64 -4.15 3.16
C LEU A 27 14.52 -3.05 2.58
N GLY A 28 14.06 -1.80 2.57
CA GLY A 28 14.81 -0.67 2.02
C GLY A 28 14.13 0.67 2.23
N GLY A 29 14.90 1.75 2.11
CA GLY A 29 14.43 3.13 2.24
C GLY A 29 13.98 3.76 0.92
N ASP A 30 14.08 3.02 -0.19
CA ASP A 30 13.74 3.44 -1.54
C ASP A 30 13.27 2.25 -2.41
N VAL A 31 12.79 2.54 -3.61
CA VAL A 31 12.30 1.53 -4.58
C VAL A 31 13.42 0.57 -4.99
N PRO A 32 14.62 1.02 -5.40
CA PRO A 32 15.67 0.11 -5.85
C PRO A 32 16.15 -0.86 -4.76
N SER A 33 16.36 -0.38 -3.54
CA SER A 33 16.81 -1.22 -2.42
C SER A 33 15.75 -2.22 -2.00
N THR A 34 14.48 -1.77 -1.88
CA THR A 34 13.35 -2.64 -1.54
C THR A 34 13.14 -3.73 -2.59
N TRP A 35 13.11 -3.37 -3.89
CA TRP A 35 12.86 -4.31 -4.96
C TRP A 35 13.96 -5.37 -5.06
N ARG A 36 15.23 -4.95 -5.02
CA ARG A 36 16.36 -5.88 -5.02
C ARG A 36 16.32 -6.83 -3.83
N ALA A 37 16.17 -6.30 -2.62
CA ALA A 37 16.11 -7.14 -1.42
C ALA A 37 14.94 -8.12 -1.45
N LEU A 38 13.78 -7.72 -1.99
CA LEU A 38 12.63 -8.60 -2.16
C LEU A 38 12.92 -9.73 -3.15
N LEU A 39 13.52 -9.44 -4.31
CA LEU A 39 13.89 -10.46 -5.30
C LEU A 39 14.97 -11.40 -4.80
N ASP A 40 15.87 -10.93 -3.94
CA ASP A 40 16.91 -11.71 -3.29
C ASP A 40 16.38 -12.57 -2.11
N GLY A 41 15.05 -12.59 -1.89
CA GLY A 41 14.42 -13.35 -0.80
C GLY A 41 14.64 -12.76 0.59
N GLY A 42 14.92 -11.46 0.67
CA GLY A 42 15.10 -10.72 1.92
C GLY A 42 13.85 -10.75 2.80
N CYS A 43 14.07 -10.72 4.13
CA CYS A 43 13.00 -10.65 5.12
C CYS A 43 13.37 -9.64 6.20
N GLY A 44 12.51 -8.63 6.40
CA GLY A 44 12.67 -7.56 7.38
C GLY A 44 11.99 -7.83 8.74
N VAL A 45 11.47 -9.05 8.94
CA VAL A 45 10.85 -9.41 10.22
C VAL A 45 11.91 -9.70 11.27
N GLU A 46 11.76 -9.10 12.44
CA GLU A 46 12.67 -9.26 13.57
C GLU A 46 11.93 -9.22 14.92
N ARG A 47 12.65 -9.54 15.99
CA ARG A 47 12.17 -9.34 17.35
C ARG A 47 12.39 -7.88 17.74
N VAL A 48 11.34 -7.24 18.25
CA VAL A 48 11.37 -5.85 18.70
C VAL A 48 11.06 -5.80 20.19
N ASP A 49 11.92 -5.11 20.93
CA ASP A 49 11.72 -4.78 22.35
C ASP A 49 11.34 -3.31 22.45
N PHE A 50 10.15 -3.06 22.99
CA PHE A 50 9.65 -1.68 23.21
C PHE A 50 9.94 -1.15 24.62
N GLY A 51 10.80 -1.85 25.38
CA GLY A 51 11.00 -1.53 26.80
C GLY A 51 9.81 -1.99 27.66
N GLU A 52 9.92 -1.80 28.98
CA GLU A 52 8.87 -2.20 29.92
C GLU A 52 7.71 -1.19 29.96
N PRO A 53 6.50 -1.56 29.50
CA PRO A 53 5.30 -1.15 30.19
C PRO A 53 5.11 -2.06 31.39
N ALA A 54 4.62 -1.58 32.52
CA ALA A 54 4.43 -2.31 33.78
C ALA A 54 4.05 -3.79 33.61
N GLY A 55 5.05 -4.71 33.56
CA GLY A 55 4.88 -6.14 33.34
C GLY A 55 6.14 -6.80 32.77
N PRO A 56 6.20 -8.14 32.72
CA PRO A 56 7.33 -8.83 32.11
C PRO A 56 7.51 -8.40 30.65
N ALA A 57 8.74 -8.14 30.26
CA ALA A 57 9.11 -7.72 28.90
C ALA A 57 8.44 -8.62 27.86
N GLN A 58 7.56 -8.05 27.04
CA GLN A 58 6.89 -8.78 25.98
C GLN A 58 7.65 -8.50 24.67
N VAL A 59 8.38 -9.50 24.20
CA VAL A 59 9.03 -9.45 22.89
C VAL A 59 7.97 -9.64 21.82
N TYR A 60 7.88 -8.71 20.92
CA TYR A 60 7.00 -8.79 19.76
C TYR A 60 7.80 -9.09 18.49
N LEU A 61 7.11 -9.68 17.49
CA LEU A 61 7.60 -9.73 16.12
C LEU A 61 7.07 -8.53 15.37
N ALA A 62 7.95 -7.85 14.64
CA ALA A 62 7.58 -6.71 13.79
C ALA A 62 8.54 -6.61 12.60
N ALA A 63 8.18 -5.80 11.62
CA ALA A 63 9.01 -5.45 10.48
C ALA A 63 9.18 -3.91 10.45
N PRO A 64 10.11 -3.35 11.28
CA PRO A 64 10.39 -1.94 11.31
C PRO A 64 10.99 -1.48 9.97
N ALA A 65 10.76 -0.23 9.58
CA ALA A 65 11.36 0.32 8.37
C ALA A 65 12.90 0.31 8.47
N ALA A 66 13.55 -0.09 7.36
CA ALA A 66 15.02 -0.22 7.27
C ALA A 66 15.76 1.11 7.44
N VAL A 67 15.07 2.24 7.17
CA VAL A 67 15.64 3.58 7.27
C VAL A 67 14.77 4.44 8.18
N ASP A 68 15.41 5.12 9.14
CA ASP A 68 14.71 6.12 9.93
C ASP A 68 14.41 7.35 9.06
N PRO A 69 13.11 7.69 8.82
CA PRO A 69 12.74 8.83 7.99
C PRO A 69 13.25 10.15 8.54
N GLY A 70 13.50 10.24 9.85
CA GLY A 70 14.09 11.40 10.50
C GLY A 70 15.51 11.73 10.03
N THR A 71 16.23 10.74 9.49
CA THR A 71 17.58 10.96 8.92
C THR A 71 17.54 11.51 7.49
N VAL A 72 16.43 11.34 6.78
CA VAL A 72 16.22 11.81 5.39
C VAL A 72 15.60 13.20 5.34
N LEU A 73 14.77 13.51 6.32
CA LEU A 73 14.11 14.81 6.48
C LEU A 73 15.00 15.78 7.27
N SER A 74 14.77 17.08 7.13
CA SER A 74 15.39 18.03 8.07
C SER A 74 14.88 17.78 9.48
N SER A 75 15.73 17.99 10.48
CA SER A 75 15.38 17.80 11.89
C SER A 75 14.16 18.63 12.32
N ALA A 76 14.00 19.85 11.77
CA ALA A 76 12.81 20.66 11.98
C ALA A 76 11.56 20.00 11.41
N LYS A 77 11.61 19.43 10.19
CA LYS A 77 10.46 18.75 9.57
C LYS A 77 10.11 17.47 10.31
N ALA A 78 11.11 16.64 10.64
CA ALA A 78 10.91 15.41 11.40
C ALA A 78 10.25 15.68 12.76
N ALA A 79 10.70 16.69 13.50
CA ALA A 79 10.12 17.06 14.79
C ALA A 79 8.68 17.59 14.70
N HIS A 80 8.20 17.92 13.52
CA HIS A 80 6.86 18.49 13.28
C HIS A 80 5.85 17.48 12.75
N CYS A 81 6.28 16.29 12.34
CA CYS A 81 5.44 15.29 11.72
C CYS A 81 5.37 14.02 12.57
N ASP A 82 4.20 13.38 12.59
CA ASP A 82 4.09 11.99 13.00
C ASP A 82 4.96 11.09 12.13
N ARG A 83 5.43 9.97 12.68
CA ARG A 83 6.30 9.03 11.96
C ARG A 83 5.65 8.52 10.66
N SER A 84 4.33 8.32 10.64
CA SER A 84 3.62 7.94 9.40
C SER A 84 3.69 9.03 8.33
N ALA A 85 3.55 10.30 8.72
CA ALA A 85 3.70 11.41 7.79
C ALA A 85 5.16 11.58 7.33
N GLN A 86 6.14 11.25 8.17
CA GLN A 86 7.54 11.26 7.77
C GLN A 86 7.81 10.20 6.68
N PHE A 87 7.30 8.96 6.81
CA PHE A 87 7.39 7.94 5.78
C PHE A 87 6.71 8.39 4.48
N ALA A 88 5.49 8.95 4.58
CA ALA A 88 4.78 9.49 3.43
C ALA A 88 5.60 10.55 2.67
N LEU A 89 6.24 11.47 3.40
CA LEU A 89 7.08 12.52 2.80
C LEU A 89 8.32 11.96 2.11
N VAL A 90 8.98 10.95 2.70
CA VAL A 90 10.17 10.32 2.11
C VAL A 90 9.80 9.60 0.83
N ALA A 91 8.79 8.72 0.86
CA ALA A 91 8.33 7.99 -0.30
C ALA A 91 7.75 8.90 -1.40
N ALA A 92 6.96 9.94 -1.03
CA ALA A 92 6.44 10.89 -2.01
C ALA A 92 7.54 11.73 -2.67
N ARG A 93 8.59 12.10 -1.93
CA ARG A 93 9.75 12.79 -2.51
C ARG A 93 10.48 11.93 -3.52
N GLU A 94 10.65 10.63 -3.23
CA GLU A 94 11.21 9.67 -4.18
C GLU A 94 10.33 9.56 -5.42
N ALA A 95 9.03 9.31 -5.26
CA ALA A 95 8.08 9.17 -6.37
C ALA A 95 8.08 10.41 -7.29
N VAL A 96 8.11 11.60 -6.72
CA VAL A 96 8.14 12.86 -7.49
C VAL A 96 9.45 13.00 -8.26
N ARG A 97 10.60 12.62 -7.67
CA ARG A 97 11.89 12.62 -8.36
C ARG A 97 11.93 11.59 -9.49
N ASP A 98 11.43 10.39 -9.25
CA ASP A 98 11.35 9.32 -10.26
C ASP A 98 10.42 9.73 -11.41
N ALA A 99 9.37 10.50 -11.14
CA ALA A 99 8.53 11.13 -12.16
C ALA A 99 9.23 12.21 -13.00
N GLY A 100 10.49 12.55 -12.69
CA GLY A 100 11.29 13.52 -13.43
C GLY A 100 11.18 14.97 -12.92
N PHE A 101 10.63 15.19 -11.73
CA PHE A 101 10.59 16.51 -11.08
C PHE A 101 11.71 16.59 -10.03
N PRO A 102 12.76 17.38 -10.27
CA PRO A 102 13.93 17.43 -9.38
C PRO A 102 13.60 17.97 -7.98
N ASP A 103 12.62 18.86 -7.91
CA ASP A 103 12.08 19.42 -6.68
C ASP A 103 10.59 19.17 -6.59
N PRO A 104 10.06 18.68 -5.46
CA PRO A 104 8.63 18.46 -5.29
C PRO A 104 7.74 19.67 -5.55
N SER A 105 8.23 20.89 -5.27
CA SER A 105 7.48 22.12 -5.54
C SER A 105 7.37 22.43 -7.04
N ALA A 106 8.26 21.89 -7.88
CA ALA A 106 8.20 22.05 -9.33
C ALA A 106 7.05 21.27 -9.98
N LEU A 107 6.48 20.27 -9.26
CA LEU A 107 5.38 19.48 -9.75
C LEU A 107 4.08 20.31 -9.91
N ALA A 108 3.90 21.30 -9.07
CA ALA A 108 2.62 21.99 -8.96
C ALA A 108 2.33 23.00 -10.07
N GLY A 109 3.35 23.65 -10.67
CA GLY A 109 3.07 24.87 -11.41
C GLY A 109 2.29 25.87 -10.54
N ASP A 110 1.00 26.15 -10.86
CA ASP A 110 0.10 26.90 -9.99
C ASP A 110 -0.63 26.02 -8.96
N GLY A 111 -0.48 24.70 -9.02
CA GLY A 111 -1.07 23.69 -8.14
C GLY A 111 -2.53 23.33 -8.45
N SER A 112 -3.19 24.08 -9.30
CA SER A 112 -4.64 23.93 -9.56
C SER A 112 -5.03 22.59 -10.20
N ARG A 113 -4.06 21.89 -10.79
CA ARG A 113 -4.22 20.58 -11.45
C ARG A 113 -3.50 19.45 -10.74
N VAL A 114 -2.95 19.70 -9.54
CA VAL A 114 -2.25 18.70 -8.71
C VAL A 114 -3.08 18.36 -7.48
N ALA A 115 -3.30 17.07 -7.26
CA ALA A 115 -3.99 16.55 -6.09
C ALA A 115 -3.10 15.57 -5.30
N VAL A 116 -3.49 15.31 -4.06
CA VAL A 116 -2.86 14.32 -3.18
C VAL A 116 -3.93 13.43 -2.56
N VAL A 117 -3.69 12.11 -2.55
CA VAL A 117 -4.55 11.14 -1.85
C VAL A 117 -3.66 10.17 -1.09
N VAL A 118 -3.65 10.22 0.24
CA VAL A 118 -2.82 9.32 1.08
C VAL A 118 -3.68 8.57 2.07
N GLY A 119 -3.77 7.26 1.91
CA GLY A 119 -4.48 6.36 2.80
C GLY A 119 -3.71 6.07 4.08
N VAL A 120 -4.42 5.95 5.20
CA VAL A 120 -3.88 5.54 6.49
C VAL A 120 -4.86 4.60 7.19
N GLY A 121 -4.35 3.70 8.02
CA GLY A 121 -5.19 2.87 8.89
C GLY A 121 -5.44 3.54 10.24
N LEU A 122 -4.38 3.92 10.92
CA LEU A 122 -4.39 4.50 12.28
C LEU A 122 -3.84 5.93 12.33
N GLY A 123 -3.07 6.34 11.32
CA GLY A 123 -2.51 7.69 11.24
C GLY A 123 -1.61 8.03 12.43
N GLY A 124 -1.79 9.22 13.03
CA GLY A 124 -0.95 9.76 14.10
C GLY A 124 -1.13 9.12 15.49
N LEU A 125 -1.52 7.85 15.57
CA LEU A 125 -1.82 7.16 16.83
C LEU A 125 -0.63 7.16 17.80
N THR A 126 0.57 6.87 17.34
CA THR A 126 1.76 6.82 18.18
C THR A 126 2.06 8.19 18.82
N SER A 127 1.89 9.26 18.05
CA SER A 127 1.99 10.64 18.56
C SER A 127 0.93 10.95 19.62
N VAL A 128 -0.32 10.48 19.45
CA VAL A 128 -1.39 10.65 20.44
C VAL A 128 -1.02 9.99 21.76
N LEU A 129 -0.56 8.72 21.69
CA LEU A 129 -0.19 7.95 22.88
C LEU A 129 0.98 8.60 23.63
N GLU A 130 1.96 9.13 22.90
CA GLU A 130 3.07 9.88 23.50
C GLU A 130 2.57 11.15 24.21
N GLN A 131 1.66 11.91 23.60
CA GLN A 131 1.13 13.13 24.21
C GLN A 131 0.22 12.83 25.40
N ASP A 132 -0.56 11.75 25.39
CA ASP A 132 -1.31 11.29 26.56
C ASP A 132 -0.37 10.91 27.72
N HIS A 133 0.72 10.20 27.41
CA HIS A 133 1.74 9.91 28.42
C HIS A 133 2.34 11.19 29.02
N ARG A 134 2.70 12.19 28.19
CA ARG A 134 3.20 13.50 28.68
C ARG A 134 2.19 14.22 29.54
N LEU A 135 0.91 14.23 29.13
CA LEU A 135 -0.18 14.83 29.90
C LEU A 135 -0.27 14.21 31.31
N ARG A 136 -0.24 12.88 31.40
CA ARG A 136 -0.38 12.15 32.67
C ARG A 136 0.83 12.27 33.60
N THR A 137 2.04 12.31 33.02
CA THR A 137 3.29 12.29 33.80
C THR A 137 3.87 13.67 34.06
N GLN A 138 3.61 14.66 33.20
CA GLN A 138 4.25 15.97 33.23
C GLN A 138 3.26 17.15 33.26
N GLY A 139 1.97 16.88 33.12
CA GLY A 139 0.88 17.87 33.12
C GLY A 139 0.63 18.58 31.79
N ALA A 140 -0.48 19.30 31.73
CA ALA A 140 -0.99 19.92 30.49
C ALA A 140 -0.02 20.90 29.80
N GLY A 141 0.80 21.60 30.58
CA GLY A 141 1.82 22.56 30.07
C GLY A 141 2.94 21.91 29.26
N ARG A 142 3.06 20.59 29.26
CA ARG A 142 4.07 19.83 28.52
C ARG A 142 3.54 19.15 27.26
N VAL A 143 2.22 19.19 27.03
CA VAL A 143 1.58 18.71 25.81
C VAL A 143 1.98 19.61 24.64
N SER A 144 2.34 19.00 23.52
CA SER A 144 2.72 19.76 22.32
C SER A 144 1.54 20.56 21.76
N PRO A 145 1.72 21.85 21.38
CA PRO A 145 0.68 22.61 20.69
C PRO A 145 0.30 22.02 19.31
N ARG A 146 1.12 21.09 18.79
CA ARG A 146 0.87 20.40 17.51
C ARG A 146 0.10 19.10 17.68
N THR A 147 -0.25 18.68 18.90
CA THR A 147 -0.96 17.42 19.15
C THR A 147 -2.15 17.24 18.23
N ILE A 148 -3.00 18.27 18.11
CA ILE A 148 -4.22 18.17 17.28
C ILE A 148 -3.91 17.96 15.80
N PRO A 149 -3.15 18.82 15.10
CA PRO A 149 -2.88 18.60 13.67
C PRO A 149 -2.13 17.28 13.38
N VAL A 150 -1.24 16.84 14.28
CA VAL A 150 -0.42 15.64 14.07
C VAL A 150 -1.21 14.34 14.29
N MET A 151 -2.21 14.36 15.18
CA MET A 151 -3.03 13.17 15.44
C MET A 151 -4.06 12.86 14.36
N LEU A 152 -4.40 13.83 13.52
CA LEU A 152 -5.47 13.65 12.55
C LEU A 152 -5.06 12.64 11.46
N PRO A 153 -5.96 11.74 11.04
CA PRO A 153 -5.67 10.78 9.96
C PRO A 153 -5.23 11.43 8.64
N ASN A 154 -5.68 12.65 8.36
CA ASN A 154 -5.29 13.38 7.16
C ASN A 154 -3.92 14.09 7.26
N HIS A 155 -3.20 13.98 8.38
CA HIS A 155 -1.92 14.68 8.56
C HIS A 155 -0.89 14.33 7.48
N ALA A 156 -0.72 13.04 7.17
CA ALA A 156 0.22 12.60 6.13
C ALA A 156 -0.14 13.18 4.75
N ALA A 157 -1.42 13.14 4.39
CA ALA A 157 -1.90 13.72 3.12
C ALA A 157 -1.68 15.25 3.08
N ALA A 158 -1.95 15.94 4.18
CA ALA A 158 -1.74 17.39 4.29
C ALA A 158 -0.25 17.76 4.12
N GLU A 159 0.65 17.02 4.76
CA GLU A 159 2.09 17.26 4.67
C GLU A 159 2.65 17.02 3.26
N VAL A 160 2.19 15.95 2.59
CA VAL A 160 2.52 15.71 1.17
C VAL A 160 1.92 16.81 0.29
N GLY A 161 0.65 17.20 0.54
CA GLY A 161 -0.02 18.29 -0.18
C GLY A 161 0.72 19.62 -0.10
N LEU A 162 1.23 19.97 1.09
CA LEU A 162 2.07 21.15 1.30
C LEU A 162 3.40 21.03 0.55
N MET A 163 4.03 19.85 0.57
CA MET A 163 5.30 19.61 -0.11
C MET A 163 5.20 19.80 -1.62
N VAL A 164 4.12 19.32 -2.23
CA VAL A 164 3.94 19.37 -3.70
C VAL A 164 3.09 20.56 -4.17
N GLY A 165 2.59 21.39 -3.26
CA GLY A 165 1.76 22.56 -3.61
C GLY A 165 0.39 22.19 -4.20
N ALA A 166 -0.22 21.08 -3.79
CA ALA A 166 -1.48 20.58 -4.33
C ALA A 166 -2.68 21.50 -3.99
N LYS A 167 -3.45 21.90 -5.00
CA LYS A 167 -4.66 22.73 -4.84
C LYS A 167 -5.91 22.11 -5.48
N ALA A 168 -5.78 21.05 -6.28
CA ALA A 168 -6.92 20.34 -6.85
C ALA A 168 -7.67 19.45 -5.82
N GLY A 169 -7.08 19.27 -4.64
CA GLY A 169 -7.65 18.54 -3.51
C GLY A 169 -6.59 17.73 -2.76
N VAL A 170 -6.82 17.56 -1.45
CA VAL A 170 -6.01 16.71 -0.58
C VAL A 170 -6.95 15.82 0.21
N HIS A 171 -6.83 14.51 0.06
CA HIS A 171 -7.74 13.51 0.62
C HIS A 171 -6.99 12.45 1.42
N ALA A 172 -7.66 11.87 2.41
CA ALA A 172 -7.11 10.81 3.25
C ALA A 172 -8.17 9.73 3.49
N PRO A 173 -8.29 8.72 2.63
CA PRO A 173 -9.16 7.57 2.90
C PRO A 173 -8.67 6.77 4.11
N VAL A 174 -9.61 6.28 4.91
CA VAL A 174 -9.37 5.48 6.12
C VAL A 174 -10.23 4.22 6.03
N SER A 175 -9.76 3.25 5.25
CA SER A 175 -10.37 1.92 5.06
C SER A 175 -9.48 0.79 5.59
N ALA A 176 -8.89 1.03 6.76
CA ALA A 176 -7.97 0.11 7.42
C ALA A 176 -6.85 -0.36 6.48
N CYS A 177 -6.65 -1.69 6.33
CA CYS A 177 -5.57 -2.24 5.51
C CYS A 177 -5.75 -2.01 3.99
N ALA A 178 -6.93 -1.60 3.53
CA ALA A 178 -7.20 -1.27 2.13
C ALA A 178 -6.97 0.22 1.78
N ALA A 179 -6.65 1.07 2.77
CA ALA A 179 -6.62 2.52 2.61
C ALA A 179 -5.66 3.01 1.51
N GLY A 180 -4.47 2.42 1.40
CA GLY A 180 -3.50 2.76 0.35
C GLY A 180 -3.98 2.41 -1.06
N ALA A 181 -4.64 1.26 -1.22
CA ALA A 181 -5.25 0.87 -2.49
C ALA A 181 -6.46 1.77 -2.84
N GLU A 182 -7.29 2.09 -1.85
CA GLU A 182 -8.41 3.03 -2.04
C GLU A 182 -7.93 4.42 -2.46
N ALA A 183 -6.81 4.89 -1.92
CA ALA A 183 -6.19 6.15 -2.34
C ALA A 183 -5.85 6.15 -3.85
N LEU A 184 -5.34 5.04 -4.37
CA LEU A 184 -5.03 4.87 -5.79
C LEU A 184 -6.31 4.77 -6.64
N ALA A 185 -7.35 4.10 -6.16
CA ALA A 185 -8.66 4.07 -6.81
C ALA A 185 -9.26 5.48 -6.93
N GLN A 186 -9.16 6.29 -5.86
CA GLN A 186 -9.59 7.70 -5.90
C GLN A 186 -8.75 8.52 -6.87
N ALA A 187 -7.42 8.30 -6.92
CA ALA A 187 -6.53 8.99 -7.87
C ALA A 187 -6.92 8.68 -9.32
N LEU A 188 -7.21 7.41 -9.65
CA LEU A 188 -7.72 7.01 -10.96
C LEU A 188 -8.99 7.78 -11.35
N GLY A 189 -9.95 7.87 -10.42
CA GLY A 189 -11.18 8.63 -10.62
C GLY A 189 -10.90 10.12 -10.86
N MET A 190 -10.02 10.75 -10.07
CA MET A 190 -9.67 12.16 -10.23
C MET A 190 -9.04 12.48 -11.59
N ILE A 191 -8.17 11.60 -12.11
CA ILE A 191 -7.59 11.73 -13.45
C ILE A 191 -8.67 11.58 -14.52
N ARG A 192 -9.48 10.52 -14.47
CA ARG A 192 -10.52 10.23 -15.45
C ARG A 192 -11.60 11.31 -15.52
N ASP A 193 -12.01 11.84 -14.38
CA ASP A 193 -12.98 12.94 -14.28
C ASP A 193 -12.40 14.30 -14.70
N GLY A 194 -11.09 14.37 -14.95
CA GLY A 194 -10.40 15.61 -15.28
C GLY A 194 -10.35 16.60 -14.13
N ARG A 195 -10.43 16.13 -12.89
CA ARG A 195 -10.29 16.97 -11.67
C ARG A 195 -8.83 17.33 -11.41
N ALA A 196 -7.91 16.45 -11.78
CA ALA A 196 -6.47 16.67 -11.72
C ALA A 196 -5.79 16.11 -12.96
N ASP A 197 -4.60 16.60 -13.28
CA ASP A 197 -3.70 16.03 -14.29
C ASP A 197 -2.58 15.22 -13.65
N ILE A 198 -2.28 15.53 -12.38
CA ILE A 198 -1.29 14.82 -11.57
C ILE A 198 -1.91 14.53 -10.20
N VAL A 199 -1.78 13.29 -9.73
CA VAL A 199 -2.14 12.91 -8.36
C VAL A 199 -0.95 12.19 -7.72
N VAL A 200 -0.44 12.70 -6.61
CA VAL A 200 0.48 11.95 -5.76
C VAL A 200 -0.38 11.13 -4.81
N ALA A 201 -0.39 9.81 -5.01
CA ALA A 201 -1.29 8.91 -4.28
C ALA A 201 -0.56 7.71 -3.69
N GLY A 202 -1.04 7.22 -2.57
CA GLY A 202 -0.49 6.05 -1.93
C GLY A 202 -1.00 5.83 -0.52
N GLY A 203 -0.18 5.21 0.32
CA GLY A 203 -0.53 4.92 1.71
C GLY A 203 0.68 4.89 2.62
N THR A 204 0.46 5.13 3.90
CA THR A 204 1.50 5.15 4.92
C THR A 204 0.98 4.62 6.25
N GLU A 205 1.85 4.03 7.04
CA GLU A 205 1.55 3.61 8.41
C GLU A 205 2.80 3.54 9.27
N ALA A 206 2.67 3.93 10.55
CA ALA A 206 3.70 3.84 11.56
C ALA A 206 3.09 3.50 12.93
N ALA A 207 2.50 2.30 13.03
CA ALA A 207 1.72 1.89 14.17
C ALA A 207 2.40 0.82 15.03
N LEU A 208 3.73 0.65 14.92
CA LEU A 208 4.51 -0.25 15.76
C LEU A 208 4.56 0.30 17.20
N HIS A 209 3.57 -0.09 18.00
CA HIS A 209 3.41 0.34 19.37
C HIS A 209 2.87 -0.80 20.24
N PRO A 210 3.31 -0.99 21.49
CA PRO A 210 2.88 -2.09 22.36
C PRO A 210 1.36 -2.22 22.48
N LEU A 211 0.62 -1.11 22.59
CA LEU A 211 -0.84 -1.15 22.67
C LEU A 211 -1.49 -1.77 21.41
N VAL A 212 -0.99 -1.40 20.23
CA VAL A 212 -1.52 -1.88 18.95
C VAL A 212 -1.22 -3.36 18.79
N LEU A 213 0.03 -3.76 19.06
CA LEU A 213 0.47 -5.15 19.00
C LEU A 213 -0.31 -6.01 20.03
N ALA A 214 -0.49 -5.54 21.25
CA ALA A 214 -1.31 -6.22 22.24
C ALA A 214 -2.77 -6.37 21.78
N GLY A 215 -3.35 -5.33 21.18
CA GLY A 215 -4.69 -5.38 20.60
C GLY A 215 -4.83 -6.47 19.54
N PHE A 216 -3.94 -6.51 18.55
CA PHE A 216 -3.94 -7.54 17.51
C PHE A 216 -3.64 -8.95 18.06
N ALA A 217 -2.76 -9.07 19.06
CA ALA A 217 -2.50 -10.33 19.75
C ALA A 217 -3.75 -10.86 20.47
N ARG A 218 -4.53 -9.97 21.12
CA ARG A 218 -5.82 -10.35 21.74
C ARG A 218 -6.88 -10.76 20.72
N LEU A 219 -6.83 -10.24 19.51
CA LEU A 219 -7.65 -10.68 18.36
C LEU A 219 -7.17 -12.01 17.78
N ARG A 220 -6.03 -12.55 18.25
CA ARG A 220 -5.35 -13.74 17.70
C ARG A 220 -5.03 -13.59 16.19
N ALA A 221 -4.70 -12.38 15.77
CA ALA A 221 -4.37 -12.06 14.39
C ALA A 221 -2.87 -12.09 14.10
N LEU A 222 -2.02 -12.01 15.16
CA LEU A 222 -0.56 -12.03 15.03
C LEU A 222 0.00 -13.45 15.09
N SER A 223 1.08 -13.68 14.31
CA SER A 223 1.87 -14.89 14.41
C SER A 223 2.51 -15.03 15.80
N ARG A 224 2.61 -16.26 16.26
CA ARG A 224 3.21 -16.64 17.56
C ARG A 224 4.56 -17.34 17.40
N ARG A 225 5.15 -17.32 16.22
CA ARG A 225 6.45 -17.96 15.92
C ARG A 225 7.63 -17.13 16.40
N HIS A 226 7.68 -16.83 17.71
CA HIS A 226 8.76 -16.02 18.27
C HIS A 226 10.15 -16.64 18.12
N ASP A 227 10.24 -17.96 17.95
CA ASP A 227 11.51 -18.67 17.81
C ASP A 227 12.07 -18.61 16.37
N ASP A 228 11.23 -18.30 15.39
CA ASP A 228 11.57 -18.15 13.99
C ASP A 228 11.00 -16.85 13.40
N PRO A 229 11.60 -15.69 13.67
CA PRO A 229 11.08 -14.40 13.20
C PRO A 229 10.95 -14.34 11.68
N LYS A 230 11.92 -14.83 10.93
CA LYS A 230 11.92 -14.77 9.47
C LYS A 230 10.89 -15.69 8.82
N GLY A 231 10.48 -16.75 9.50
CA GLY A 231 9.41 -17.65 9.06
C GLY A 231 8.04 -17.30 9.67
N ALA A 232 7.92 -16.21 10.43
CA ALA A 232 6.69 -15.89 11.16
C ALA A 232 5.56 -15.38 10.25
N SER A 233 5.86 -14.50 9.29
CA SER A 233 4.91 -14.06 8.28
C SER A 233 5.01 -14.97 7.06
N ARG A 234 4.07 -15.91 6.91
CA ARG A 234 4.09 -16.96 5.88
C ARG A 234 2.77 -17.09 5.12
N PRO A 235 2.46 -16.10 4.25
CA PRO A 235 1.23 -16.12 3.49
C PRO A 235 1.06 -17.40 2.66
N PHE A 236 -0.17 -17.94 2.63
CA PHE A 236 -0.56 -19.17 1.93
C PHE A 236 0.13 -20.46 2.39
N ASP A 237 1.03 -20.39 3.36
CA ASP A 237 1.69 -21.57 3.91
C ASP A 237 0.72 -22.42 4.73
N ALA A 238 0.92 -23.75 4.71
CA ALA A 238 0.09 -24.68 5.47
C ALA A 238 0.15 -24.48 6.98
N ASP A 239 1.27 -23.96 7.47
CA ASP A 239 1.52 -23.73 8.88
C ASP A 239 1.42 -22.23 9.28
N ARG A 240 0.72 -21.40 8.49
CA ARG A 240 0.46 -19.99 8.81
C ARG A 240 -0.42 -19.85 10.05
N ASP A 241 -0.11 -18.90 10.90
CA ASP A 241 -0.81 -18.72 12.18
C ASP A 241 -1.18 -17.25 12.50
N GLY A 242 -0.93 -16.32 11.58
CA GLY A 242 -1.21 -14.90 11.74
C GLY A 242 -0.18 -14.03 11.04
N PHE A 243 -0.43 -12.72 11.02
CA PHE A 243 0.49 -11.77 10.39
C PHE A 243 1.58 -11.27 11.35
N VAL A 244 2.62 -10.68 10.80
CA VAL A 244 3.58 -9.84 11.51
C VAL A 244 3.34 -8.40 11.11
N MET A 245 3.22 -7.48 12.06
CA MET A 245 2.99 -6.06 11.76
C MET A 245 4.25 -5.38 11.25
N GLY A 246 4.11 -4.59 10.18
CA GLY A 246 5.17 -3.76 9.61
C GLY A 246 4.82 -2.27 9.63
N GLU A 247 5.77 -1.43 9.23
CA GLU A 247 5.59 0.00 9.00
C GLU A 247 6.23 0.44 7.69
N GLY A 248 5.83 1.59 7.16
CA GLY A 248 6.40 2.17 5.94
C GLY A 248 5.40 2.97 5.12
N ALA A 249 5.76 3.22 3.86
CA ALA A 249 4.92 3.91 2.88
C ALA A 249 5.17 3.43 1.45
N GLY A 250 4.12 3.49 0.63
CA GLY A 250 4.20 3.40 -0.82
C GLY A 250 3.52 4.60 -1.45
N MET A 251 4.19 5.24 -2.42
CA MET A 251 3.67 6.40 -3.13
C MET A 251 3.87 6.27 -4.64
N LEU A 252 2.86 6.69 -5.38
CA LEU A 252 2.90 6.74 -6.84
C LEU A 252 2.57 8.16 -7.31
N VAL A 253 3.21 8.59 -8.39
CA VAL A 253 2.76 9.72 -9.19
C VAL A 253 1.92 9.16 -10.32
N VAL A 254 0.62 9.48 -10.31
CA VAL A 254 -0.35 9.10 -11.33
C VAL A 254 -0.69 10.33 -12.15
N GLU A 255 -0.53 10.24 -13.47
CA GLU A 255 -0.78 11.35 -14.38
C GLU A 255 -1.81 10.97 -15.45
N SER A 256 -2.48 11.99 -16.00
CA SER A 256 -3.19 11.77 -17.27
C SER A 256 -2.18 11.49 -18.38
N ALA A 257 -2.50 10.54 -19.28
CA ALA A 257 -1.62 10.19 -20.37
C ALA A 257 -1.25 11.40 -21.24
N ALA A 258 -2.21 12.32 -21.47
CA ALA A 258 -1.96 13.56 -22.20
C ALA A 258 -0.92 14.45 -21.50
N HIS A 259 -1.01 14.64 -20.19
CA HIS A 259 -0.04 15.43 -19.44
C HIS A 259 1.34 14.77 -19.45
N ALA A 260 1.42 13.47 -19.18
CA ALA A 260 2.67 12.72 -19.21
C ALA A 260 3.36 12.80 -20.58
N ALA A 261 2.60 12.61 -21.67
CA ALA A 261 3.10 12.70 -23.03
C ALA A 261 3.60 14.12 -23.37
N ALA A 262 2.84 15.17 -22.99
CA ALA A 262 3.20 16.56 -23.28
C ALA A 262 4.53 16.98 -22.65
N ARG A 263 4.93 16.38 -21.52
CA ARG A 263 6.21 16.64 -20.86
C ARG A 263 7.29 15.60 -21.14
N GLY A 264 7.00 14.57 -21.97
CA GLY A 264 7.94 13.50 -22.28
C GLY A 264 8.26 12.60 -21.07
N ALA A 265 7.29 12.36 -20.19
CA ALA A 265 7.47 11.57 -19.00
C ALA A 265 7.79 10.10 -19.32
N ARG A 266 8.67 9.49 -18.52
CA ARG A 266 8.78 8.04 -18.46
C ARG A 266 7.50 7.45 -17.84
N VAL A 267 6.95 6.43 -18.45
CA VAL A 267 5.80 5.68 -17.94
C VAL A 267 6.27 4.31 -17.45
N HIS A 268 5.99 3.99 -16.18
CA HIS A 268 6.30 2.68 -15.58
C HIS A 268 5.24 1.63 -15.87
N GLY A 269 3.99 2.05 -15.99
CA GLY A 269 2.81 1.21 -16.23
C GLY A 269 1.55 2.07 -16.21
N ARG A 270 0.41 1.43 -16.35
CA ARG A 270 -0.91 2.07 -16.37
C ARG A 270 -1.76 1.56 -15.21
N LEU A 271 -2.47 2.45 -14.53
CA LEU A 271 -3.53 2.11 -13.59
C LEU A 271 -4.84 2.11 -14.37
N THR A 272 -5.31 0.90 -14.74
CA THR A 272 -6.36 0.73 -15.75
C THR A 272 -7.75 0.54 -15.16
N GLY A 273 -7.87 0.14 -13.89
CA GLY A 273 -9.18 -0.06 -13.27
C GLY A 273 -9.10 -0.19 -11.77
N ALA A 274 -10.22 0.04 -11.12
CA ALA A 274 -10.39 -0.14 -9.69
C ALA A 274 -11.77 -0.71 -9.35
N GLY A 275 -11.82 -1.56 -8.32
CA GLY A 275 -13.06 -2.07 -7.75
C GLY A 275 -13.04 -1.92 -6.24
N ILE A 276 -14.10 -1.36 -5.68
CA ILE A 276 -14.29 -1.17 -4.23
C ILE A 276 -15.60 -1.83 -3.83
N THR A 277 -15.54 -2.70 -2.83
CA THR A 277 -16.71 -3.41 -2.29
C THR A 277 -16.63 -3.51 -0.77
N ASN A 278 -17.69 -4.00 -0.15
CA ASN A 278 -17.71 -4.28 1.29
C ASN A 278 -18.40 -5.62 1.55
N ASP A 279 -17.84 -6.41 2.47
CA ASP A 279 -18.40 -7.71 2.87
C ASP A 279 -19.72 -7.59 3.61
N SER A 280 -19.94 -6.50 4.35
CA SER A 280 -21.11 -6.28 5.23
C SER A 280 -21.41 -7.49 6.13
N HIS A 281 -20.35 -8.17 6.59
CA HIS A 281 -20.44 -9.44 7.32
C HIS A 281 -20.04 -9.29 8.79
N HIS A 282 -18.81 -8.82 9.06
CA HIS A 282 -18.27 -8.69 10.42
C HIS A 282 -17.20 -7.62 10.46
N VAL A 283 -17.02 -6.95 11.62
CA VAL A 283 -16.07 -5.83 11.77
C VAL A 283 -14.60 -6.23 11.59
N ALA A 284 -14.23 -7.48 11.85
CA ALA A 284 -12.83 -7.93 11.81
C ALA A 284 -12.61 -9.26 11.05
N GLN A 285 -13.67 -10.00 10.70
CA GLN A 285 -13.53 -11.28 9.99
C GLN A 285 -14.02 -11.13 8.55
N PRO A 286 -13.29 -11.71 7.57
CA PRO A 286 -13.76 -11.73 6.19
C PRO A 286 -15.02 -12.59 6.04
N ALA A 287 -15.83 -12.28 5.06
CA ALA A 287 -16.97 -13.11 4.70
C ALA A 287 -16.47 -14.48 4.17
N PRO A 288 -17.07 -15.62 4.63
CA PRO A 288 -16.67 -16.93 4.12
C PRO A 288 -16.79 -17.04 2.60
N GLY A 289 -15.75 -17.58 1.97
CA GLY A 289 -15.69 -17.71 0.51
C GLY A 289 -15.16 -16.45 -0.22
N GLY A 290 -14.89 -15.36 0.49
CA GLY A 290 -14.35 -14.11 -0.06
C GLY A 290 -15.22 -13.41 -1.12
N PRO A 291 -16.58 -13.39 -1.00
CA PRO A 291 -17.43 -12.83 -2.05
C PRO A 291 -17.20 -11.35 -2.31
N GLY A 292 -16.84 -10.59 -1.26
CA GLY A 292 -16.50 -9.16 -1.39
C GLY A 292 -15.21 -8.95 -2.18
N CYS A 293 -14.18 -9.74 -1.90
CA CYS A 293 -12.92 -9.72 -2.65
C CYS A 293 -13.16 -10.09 -4.13
N ALA A 294 -13.89 -11.17 -4.39
CA ALA A 294 -14.25 -11.58 -5.76
C ALA A 294 -14.97 -10.45 -6.50
N ALA A 295 -15.98 -9.83 -5.87
CA ALA A 295 -16.72 -8.72 -6.46
C ALA A 295 -15.84 -7.48 -6.71
N ALA A 296 -14.83 -7.21 -5.85
CA ALA A 296 -13.88 -6.12 -6.06
C ALA A 296 -12.99 -6.39 -7.28
N VAL A 297 -12.46 -7.63 -7.42
CA VAL A 297 -11.66 -8.02 -8.59
C VAL A 297 -12.49 -7.92 -9.87
N ASP A 298 -13.69 -8.48 -9.90
CA ASP A 298 -14.61 -8.38 -11.05
C ASP A 298 -14.91 -6.92 -11.42
N ALA A 299 -15.12 -6.06 -10.42
CA ALA A 299 -15.35 -4.64 -10.66
C ALA A 299 -14.13 -3.96 -11.26
N ALA A 300 -12.93 -4.24 -10.75
CA ALA A 300 -11.67 -3.71 -11.27
C ALA A 300 -11.42 -4.14 -12.72
N LEU A 301 -11.66 -5.40 -13.05
CA LEU A 301 -11.52 -5.93 -14.41
C LEU A 301 -12.51 -5.27 -15.37
N ARG A 302 -13.79 -5.15 -14.99
CA ARG A 302 -14.80 -4.44 -15.80
C ARG A 302 -14.43 -2.98 -16.01
N ASP A 303 -13.96 -2.29 -14.96
CA ASP A 303 -13.54 -0.89 -15.02
C ASP A 303 -12.32 -0.69 -15.93
N ALA A 304 -11.43 -1.70 -15.98
CA ALA A 304 -10.27 -1.72 -16.86
C ALA A 304 -10.61 -2.16 -18.32
N GLY A 305 -11.79 -2.69 -18.58
CA GLY A 305 -12.14 -3.33 -19.85
C GLY A 305 -11.36 -4.62 -20.11
N LEU A 306 -10.97 -5.33 -19.05
CA LEU A 306 -10.22 -6.58 -19.10
C LEU A 306 -11.11 -7.77 -18.76
N VAL A 307 -10.71 -8.94 -19.25
CA VAL A 307 -11.29 -10.24 -18.88
C VAL A 307 -10.28 -11.04 -18.04
N PRO A 308 -10.73 -12.00 -17.21
CA PRO A 308 -9.82 -12.76 -16.34
C PRO A 308 -8.63 -13.41 -17.04
N GLU A 309 -8.84 -13.90 -18.27
CA GLU A 309 -7.82 -14.57 -19.09
C GLU A 309 -6.67 -13.64 -19.53
N GLN A 310 -6.86 -12.34 -19.39
CA GLN A 310 -5.83 -11.31 -19.70
C GLN A 310 -4.94 -10.97 -18.51
N ILE A 311 -5.16 -11.60 -17.35
CA ILE A 311 -4.38 -11.35 -16.14
C ILE A 311 -3.31 -12.42 -15.98
N GLN A 312 -2.04 -12.00 -15.93
CA GLN A 312 -0.90 -12.90 -15.76
C GLN A 312 -0.37 -12.90 -14.33
N HIS A 313 -0.68 -11.86 -13.54
CA HIS A 313 -0.15 -11.73 -12.19
C HIS A 313 -1.20 -11.17 -11.21
N VAL A 314 -1.22 -11.74 -10.02
CA VAL A 314 -1.94 -11.19 -8.86
C VAL A 314 -0.94 -10.92 -7.74
N ASN A 315 -0.90 -9.69 -7.24
CA ASN A 315 -0.27 -9.36 -5.98
C ASN A 315 -1.34 -9.46 -4.90
N ALA A 316 -1.31 -10.54 -4.14
CA ALA A 316 -2.35 -10.88 -3.20
C ALA A 316 -2.23 -10.10 -1.88
N HIS A 317 -3.36 -9.80 -1.25
CA HIS A 317 -3.38 -9.27 0.10
C HIS A 317 -2.70 -10.20 1.11
N ALA A 318 -3.00 -11.46 1.09
CA ALA A 318 -2.31 -12.59 1.72
C ALA A 318 -1.58 -12.22 3.03
N THR A 319 -2.31 -12.12 4.13
CA THR A 319 -1.77 -11.64 5.42
C THR A 319 -1.15 -12.75 6.29
N ALA A 320 -1.11 -13.99 5.81
CA ALA A 320 -0.75 -15.19 6.59
C ALA A 320 -1.75 -15.53 7.70
N THR A 321 -2.97 -15.00 7.65
CA THR A 321 -4.03 -15.41 8.54
C THR A 321 -4.80 -16.60 7.96
N PRO A 322 -5.15 -17.64 8.77
CA PRO A 322 -5.81 -18.84 8.24
C PRO A 322 -7.09 -18.55 7.44
N LEU A 323 -7.97 -17.68 7.96
CA LEU A 323 -9.23 -17.35 7.30
C LEU A 323 -9.09 -16.35 6.15
N GLY A 324 -8.18 -15.35 6.30
CA GLY A 324 -7.97 -14.33 5.29
C GLY A 324 -7.43 -14.92 3.99
N ASP A 325 -6.35 -15.67 4.09
CA ASP A 325 -5.69 -16.28 2.93
C ASP A 325 -6.59 -17.30 2.23
N LEU A 326 -7.35 -18.11 3.01
CA LEU A 326 -8.31 -19.06 2.44
C LEU A 326 -9.45 -18.35 1.69
N GLY A 327 -10.03 -17.31 2.30
CA GLY A 327 -11.10 -16.52 1.68
C GLY A 327 -10.65 -15.83 0.40
N GLU A 328 -9.43 -15.27 0.39
CA GLU A 328 -8.84 -14.67 -0.80
C GLU A 328 -8.60 -15.70 -1.91
N ALA A 329 -8.05 -16.87 -1.56
CA ALA A 329 -7.87 -17.95 -2.53
C ALA A 329 -9.20 -18.38 -3.16
N GLN A 330 -10.25 -18.54 -2.36
CA GLN A 330 -11.59 -18.88 -2.85
C GLN A 330 -12.16 -17.77 -3.77
N ALA A 331 -11.92 -16.49 -3.45
CA ALA A 331 -12.28 -15.37 -4.30
C ALA A 331 -11.59 -15.43 -5.66
N LEU A 332 -10.28 -15.65 -5.67
CA LEU A 332 -9.49 -15.76 -6.91
C LEU A 332 -9.92 -16.98 -7.75
N HIS A 333 -10.20 -18.12 -7.13
CA HIS A 333 -10.78 -19.28 -7.82
C HIS A 333 -12.14 -18.96 -8.46
N SER A 334 -12.98 -18.19 -7.78
CA SER A 334 -14.29 -17.79 -8.31
C SER A 334 -14.15 -16.88 -9.55
N VAL A 335 -13.19 -15.95 -9.55
CA VAL A 335 -12.99 -14.97 -10.63
C VAL A 335 -12.29 -15.60 -11.82
N PHE A 336 -11.16 -16.30 -11.59
CA PHE A 336 -10.32 -16.84 -12.66
C PHE A 336 -10.76 -18.23 -13.14
N ALA A 337 -11.60 -18.91 -12.37
CA ALA A 337 -12.19 -20.21 -12.72
C ALA A 337 -11.13 -21.22 -13.25
N LYS A 338 -11.30 -21.71 -14.48
CA LYS A 338 -10.38 -22.67 -15.10
C LYS A 338 -8.99 -22.09 -15.43
N GLY A 339 -8.86 -20.77 -15.50
CA GLY A 339 -7.60 -20.07 -15.79
C GLY A 339 -6.77 -19.76 -14.55
N VAL A 340 -7.21 -20.14 -13.35
CA VAL A 340 -6.54 -19.79 -12.10
C VAL A 340 -5.11 -20.32 -12.01
N ASP A 341 -4.82 -21.49 -12.60
CA ASP A 341 -3.49 -22.09 -12.64
C ASP A 341 -2.49 -21.34 -13.52
N ASP A 342 -3.00 -20.54 -14.48
CA ASP A 342 -2.19 -19.72 -15.40
C ASP A 342 -1.82 -18.37 -14.79
N VAL A 343 -2.45 -17.99 -13.66
CA VAL A 343 -2.21 -16.73 -12.98
C VAL A 343 -1.13 -16.91 -11.91
N THR A 344 -0.02 -16.21 -12.07
CA THR A 344 1.07 -16.20 -11.08
C THR A 344 0.69 -15.33 -9.87
N VAL A 345 0.70 -15.86 -8.66
CA VAL A 345 0.30 -15.16 -7.44
C VAL A 345 1.49 -14.88 -6.54
N SER A 346 1.75 -13.61 -6.24
CA SER A 346 2.76 -13.17 -5.27
C SER A 346 2.13 -12.81 -3.93
N ALA A 347 2.86 -13.10 -2.83
CA ALA A 347 2.44 -12.85 -1.46
C ALA A 347 3.58 -12.16 -0.68
N THR A 348 3.74 -10.86 -0.90
CA THR A 348 4.92 -10.08 -0.49
C THR A 348 5.00 -9.75 1.00
N LYS A 349 3.89 -9.89 1.75
CA LYS A 349 3.86 -9.65 3.21
C LYS A 349 4.72 -10.65 4.02
N GLY A 350 5.15 -11.75 3.41
CA GLY A 350 6.18 -12.62 3.99
C GLY A 350 7.51 -11.89 4.22
N ALA A 351 7.84 -10.94 3.35
CA ALA A 351 9.10 -10.22 3.35
C ALA A 351 9.12 -9.01 4.29
N PHE A 352 8.08 -8.16 4.25
CA PHE A 352 8.06 -6.89 4.99
C PHE A 352 6.92 -6.77 6.01
N GLY A 353 6.23 -7.89 6.31
CA GLY A 353 5.10 -7.87 7.24
C GLY A 353 3.88 -7.17 6.65
N HIS A 354 2.86 -7.00 7.48
CA HIS A 354 1.63 -6.28 7.12
C HIS A 354 1.71 -4.83 7.58
N THR A 355 1.89 -3.91 6.64
CA THR A 355 2.06 -2.47 6.89
C THR A 355 0.72 -1.71 6.96
N LEU A 356 -0.39 -2.41 7.25
CA LEU A 356 -1.73 -1.87 7.45
C LEU A 356 -2.14 -0.89 6.33
N GLY A 357 -2.39 0.40 6.66
CA GLY A 357 -2.83 1.41 5.70
C GLY A 357 -1.86 1.67 4.54
N ALA A 358 -0.58 1.35 4.72
CA ALA A 358 0.42 1.46 3.66
C ALA A 358 0.41 0.26 2.68
N ALA A 359 -0.09 -0.92 3.10
CA ALA A 359 0.10 -2.18 2.42
C ALA A 359 -0.31 -2.14 0.95
N GLY A 360 -1.55 -1.74 0.65
CA GLY A 360 -2.05 -1.73 -0.73
C GLY A 360 -1.29 -0.78 -1.66
N ALA A 361 -0.69 0.29 -1.14
CA ALA A 361 0.14 1.19 -1.93
C ALA A 361 1.54 0.64 -2.19
N ILE A 362 2.17 0.01 -1.19
CA ILE A 362 3.44 -0.72 -1.36
C ILE A 362 3.26 -1.82 -2.41
N GLU A 363 2.20 -2.61 -2.29
CA GLU A 363 1.89 -3.70 -3.21
C GLU A 363 1.55 -3.21 -4.62
N ALA A 364 0.92 -2.05 -4.75
CA ALA A 364 0.72 -1.40 -6.05
C ALA A 364 2.04 -1.02 -6.73
N VAL A 365 3.00 -0.44 -5.98
CA VAL A 365 4.36 -0.17 -6.50
C VAL A 365 5.03 -1.46 -6.95
N LEU A 366 4.97 -2.52 -6.12
CA LEU A 366 5.56 -3.83 -6.45
C LEU A 366 4.88 -4.49 -7.66
N THR A 367 3.57 -4.29 -7.83
CA THR A 367 2.82 -4.78 -9.00
C THR A 367 3.28 -4.08 -10.29
N VAL A 368 3.46 -2.75 -10.25
CA VAL A 368 4.01 -1.99 -11.40
C VAL A 368 5.43 -2.47 -11.72
N LEU A 369 6.28 -2.70 -10.71
CA LEU A 369 7.64 -3.23 -10.89
C LEU A 369 7.62 -4.64 -11.47
N ALA A 370 6.72 -5.50 -11.01
CA ALA A 370 6.58 -6.87 -11.53
C ALA A 370 6.23 -6.88 -13.01
N LEU A 371 5.31 -6.03 -13.45
CA LEU A 371 4.95 -5.88 -14.87
C LEU A 371 6.12 -5.31 -15.69
N ARG A 372 6.76 -4.24 -15.19
CA ARG A 372 7.88 -3.57 -15.86
C ARG A 372 9.08 -4.51 -16.07
N ASP A 373 9.46 -5.23 -15.03
CA ASP A 373 10.64 -6.10 -15.01
C ASP A 373 10.29 -7.55 -15.41
N ARG A 374 9.00 -7.81 -15.70
CA ARG A 374 8.46 -9.11 -16.09
C ARG A 374 8.83 -10.21 -15.10
N THR A 375 8.76 -9.88 -13.81
CA THR A 375 9.21 -10.75 -12.72
C THR A 375 8.25 -10.66 -11.55
N ALA A 376 7.57 -11.75 -11.22
CA ALA A 376 6.73 -11.85 -10.04
C ALA A 376 7.62 -12.07 -8.79
N PRO A 377 7.49 -11.25 -7.75
CA PRO A 377 8.33 -11.36 -6.56
C PRO A 377 8.02 -12.63 -5.74
N PRO A 378 9.03 -13.18 -5.02
CA PRO A 378 8.90 -14.41 -4.27
C PRO A 378 8.11 -14.24 -2.96
N ALA A 379 7.55 -15.35 -2.46
CA ALA A 379 7.09 -15.49 -1.09
C ALA A 379 8.22 -16.07 -0.23
N CYS A 380 9.09 -15.22 0.31
CA CYS A 380 10.38 -15.62 0.92
C CYS A 380 10.28 -16.61 2.09
N SER A 381 9.16 -16.61 2.82
CA SER A 381 8.92 -17.47 3.99
C SER A 381 8.04 -18.68 3.70
N LEU A 382 7.62 -18.88 2.45
CA LEU A 382 6.78 -20.01 2.03
C LEU A 382 7.59 -21.29 1.99
N GLU A 383 7.18 -22.30 2.75
CA GLU A 383 7.79 -23.64 2.74
C GLU A 383 6.90 -24.66 2.00
N ARG A 384 5.61 -24.61 2.29
CA ARG A 384 4.65 -25.53 1.71
C ARG A 384 3.30 -24.83 1.56
N VAL A 385 2.85 -24.65 0.33
CA VAL A 385 1.50 -24.12 0.06
C VAL A 385 0.46 -25.01 0.71
N ASP A 386 -0.48 -24.41 1.46
CA ASP A 386 -1.62 -25.11 2.00
C ASP A 386 -2.45 -25.73 0.85
N PRO A 387 -2.69 -27.06 0.85
CA PRO A 387 -3.48 -27.71 -0.20
C PRO A 387 -4.87 -27.10 -0.44
N ALA A 388 -5.43 -26.43 0.57
CA ALA A 388 -6.73 -25.76 0.44
C ALA A 388 -6.67 -24.45 -0.35
N ILE A 389 -5.48 -23.90 -0.59
CA ILE A 389 -5.28 -22.66 -1.35
C ILE A 389 -5.40 -22.92 -2.87
N GLY A 390 -4.71 -23.91 -3.41
CA GLY A 390 -4.85 -24.35 -4.79
C GLY A 390 -4.49 -23.28 -5.84
N LEU A 391 -3.67 -22.26 -5.49
CA LEU A 391 -3.20 -21.20 -6.37
C LEU A 391 -1.77 -21.46 -6.82
N ASN A 392 -1.39 -20.90 -7.98
CA ASN A 392 -0.01 -20.89 -8.47
C ASN A 392 0.79 -19.80 -7.73
N VAL A 393 1.09 -20.04 -6.44
CA VAL A 393 1.82 -19.12 -5.59
C VAL A 393 3.32 -19.18 -5.93
N VAL A 394 3.95 -18.01 -6.13
CA VAL A 394 5.39 -17.90 -6.33
C VAL A 394 6.12 -18.42 -5.09
N GLY A 395 7.04 -19.34 -5.28
CA GLY A 395 7.85 -19.91 -4.20
C GLY A 395 8.90 -18.94 -3.66
N ARG A 396 10.03 -19.50 -3.19
CA ARG A 396 11.13 -18.68 -2.62
C ARG A 396 11.98 -17.96 -3.67
N ASP A 397 11.90 -18.38 -4.92
CA ASP A 397 12.61 -17.76 -6.04
C ASP A 397 11.63 -16.93 -6.87
N PRO A 398 12.06 -15.78 -7.43
CA PRO A 398 11.22 -15.00 -8.33
C PRO A 398 10.77 -15.80 -9.56
N ALA A 399 9.57 -15.56 -10.04
CA ALA A 399 9.03 -16.21 -11.24
C ALA A 399 8.98 -15.23 -12.43
N ALA A 400 9.42 -15.70 -13.62
CA ALA A 400 9.32 -14.92 -14.84
C ALA A 400 7.85 -14.82 -15.28
N LEU A 401 7.40 -13.61 -15.65
CA LEU A 401 6.12 -13.39 -16.31
C LEU A 401 6.24 -13.58 -17.84
N PRO A 402 5.17 -14.02 -18.53
CA PRO A 402 5.21 -14.36 -19.94
C PRO A 402 5.54 -13.16 -20.83
N CYS A 403 5.97 -13.42 -22.09
CA CYS A 403 6.15 -12.40 -23.11
C CYS A 403 4.79 -11.87 -23.61
N GLY A 404 4.80 -10.66 -24.22
CA GLY A 404 3.60 -9.99 -24.74
C GLY A 404 3.03 -8.96 -23.76
N PRO A 405 1.82 -8.42 -24.01
CA PRO A 405 1.15 -7.49 -23.10
C PRO A 405 0.90 -8.14 -21.75
N LEU A 406 1.16 -7.40 -20.68
CA LEU A 406 0.95 -7.86 -19.30
C LEU A 406 -0.10 -7.03 -18.58
N ALA A 407 -0.97 -7.71 -17.86
CA ALA A 407 -1.86 -7.10 -16.90
C ALA A 407 -1.82 -7.84 -15.56
N ALA A 408 -2.06 -7.11 -14.49
CA ALA A 408 -2.05 -7.64 -13.13
C ALA A 408 -3.17 -7.02 -12.28
N VAL A 409 -3.54 -7.74 -11.23
CA VAL A 409 -4.44 -7.24 -10.19
C VAL A 409 -3.68 -7.20 -8.86
N SER A 410 -3.85 -6.11 -8.09
CA SER A 410 -3.45 -6.04 -6.68
C SER A 410 -4.70 -6.01 -5.82
N THR A 411 -4.79 -6.90 -4.83
CA THR A 411 -5.93 -7.01 -3.91
C THR A 411 -5.58 -6.46 -2.53
N SER A 412 -6.54 -5.81 -1.89
CA SER A 412 -6.39 -5.32 -0.52
C SER A 412 -7.70 -5.51 0.24
N MET A 413 -7.61 -6.12 1.42
CA MET A 413 -8.76 -6.35 2.30
C MET A 413 -8.50 -5.69 3.65
N GLY A 414 -9.52 -5.04 4.22
CA GLY A 414 -9.41 -4.30 5.47
C GLY A 414 -10.50 -4.67 6.47
N PHE A 415 -10.20 -4.49 7.76
CA PHE A 415 -11.21 -4.55 8.80
C PHE A 415 -12.35 -3.58 8.47
N GLY A 416 -13.59 -3.95 8.87
CA GLY A 416 -14.80 -3.29 8.41
C GLY A 416 -15.38 -3.90 7.13
N GLY A 417 -14.76 -4.97 6.61
CA GLY A 417 -15.17 -5.66 5.39
C GLY A 417 -14.79 -4.92 4.10
N HIS A 418 -13.84 -3.99 4.17
CA HIS A 418 -13.36 -3.26 2.99
C HIS A 418 -12.58 -4.18 2.05
N ASN A 419 -12.92 -4.17 0.77
CA ASN A 419 -12.20 -4.86 -0.29
C ASN A 419 -11.91 -3.87 -1.42
N VAL A 420 -10.66 -3.80 -1.84
CA VAL A 420 -10.20 -2.99 -2.98
C VAL A 420 -9.36 -3.85 -3.89
N ALA A 421 -9.65 -3.82 -5.17
CA ALA A 421 -8.81 -4.39 -6.22
C ALA A 421 -8.40 -3.30 -7.21
N LEU A 422 -7.13 -3.30 -7.59
CA LEU A 422 -6.56 -2.39 -8.60
C LEU A 422 -6.07 -3.20 -9.79
N ALA A 423 -6.46 -2.81 -10.99
CA ALA A 423 -5.97 -3.41 -12.23
C ALA A 423 -4.88 -2.52 -12.83
N PHE A 424 -3.76 -3.15 -13.19
CA PHE A 424 -2.61 -2.52 -13.82
C PHE A 424 -2.31 -3.18 -15.16
N ALA A 425 -1.72 -2.41 -16.07
CA ALA A 425 -1.13 -2.93 -17.31
C ALA A 425 0.28 -2.37 -17.48
N ASP A 426 1.10 -3.08 -18.26
CA ASP A 426 2.41 -2.58 -18.65
C ASP A 426 2.33 -1.25 -19.43
N ALA A 427 3.49 -0.63 -19.68
CA ALA A 427 3.55 0.68 -20.35
C ALA A 427 3.33 0.63 -21.86
N SER A 428 3.25 -0.59 -22.45
CA SER A 428 3.12 -0.80 -23.89
C SER A 428 1.71 -0.49 -24.42
#